data_f66c17c9234b87435af3910369176a6b
#
_entry.id   f66c17c9234b87435af3910369176a6b
#
_cell.length_a   1.000
_cell.length_b   1.000
_cell.length_c   1.000
_cell.angle_alpha   90.00
_cell.angle_beta   90.00
_cell.angle_gamma   90.00
#
_symmetry.space_group_name_H-M   'P 1'
#
loop_
_entity.id
_entity.type
_entity.pdbx_description
1 polymer ?
#
loop_
_entity_poly.entity_id
_entity_poly.type
_entity_poly.pdbx_seq_one_letter_code
_entity_poly.pdbx_strand_id
1 'polypeptide(L)'
;MEIVTGPDNSQNIEEELNRLVVEYQKTLLHMCSFWLKDASQAEDAVQEVYIKAYKALPEFRHECSEKTWLLRIAANVCRDMQKSRWSRFVNRSVDIANLPEPAYEMAEHDDELI
;
A
#
# COMPACT_ATOMS: atom_id res chain seq x y z
N MET A 1 14.26 31.27 -6.38
CA MET A 1 13.72 31.06 -6.53
C MET A 1 12.91 30.75 -6.78
N GLU A 2 12.90 30.82 -6.54
CA GLU A 2 12.16 30.53 -6.59
C GLU A 2 11.51 30.07 -7.10
N ILE A 3 11.42 30.17 -7.38
CA ILE A 3 10.81 29.73 -7.74
C ILE A 3 10.30 29.01 -7.86
N VAL A 4 10.18 29.09 -7.96
CA VAL A 4 9.84 28.18 -7.65
C VAL A 4 8.70 27.56 -7.40
N THR A 5 8.05 27.65 -7.67
CA THR A 5 6.91 27.37 -6.99
C THR A 5 6.13 26.20 -7.54
N GLY A 6 5.43 26.28 -8.65
CA GLY A 6 4.71 25.15 -9.19
C GLY A 6 5.56 23.94 -9.39
N PRO A 7 6.65 24.09 -10.13
CA PRO A 7 7.58 22.96 -10.27
C PRO A 7 8.17 22.54 -8.95
N ASP A 8 8.31 23.48 -8.04
CA ASP A 8 8.86 23.17 -6.74
C ASP A 8 7.98 22.22 -5.96
N ASN A 9 6.66 22.32 -6.14
CA ASN A 9 5.75 21.44 -5.44
C ASN A 9 5.99 19.98 -5.82
N SER A 10 6.14 19.73 -7.10
CA SER A 10 6.40 18.36 -7.53
C SER A 10 7.71 17.86 -6.98
N GLN A 11 8.71 18.70 -6.98
CA GLN A 11 10.00 18.33 -6.48
C GLN A 11 9.97 18.08 -5.00
N ASN A 12 9.25 18.92 -4.26
CA ASN A 12 9.11 18.73 -2.83
C ASN A 12 8.41 17.44 -2.50
N ILE A 13 7.41 17.10 -3.30
CA ILE A 13 6.69 15.85 -3.07
C ILE A 13 7.60 14.66 -3.31
N GLU A 14 8.41 14.73 -4.35
CA GLU A 14 9.35 13.63 -4.60
C GLU A 14 10.36 13.49 -3.48
N GLU A 15 10.87 14.60 -3.00
CA GLU A 15 11.84 14.56 -1.91
C GLU A 15 11.21 14.03 -0.64
N GLU A 16 10.00 14.47 -0.37
CA GLU A 16 9.27 13.99 0.79
C GLU A 16 9.00 12.49 0.69
N LEU A 17 8.59 12.06 -0.47
CA LEU A 17 8.33 10.64 -0.66
C LEU A 17 9.62 9.82 -0.53
N ASN A 18 10.73 10.34 -1.08
CA ASN A 18 12.00 9.64 -0.93
C ASN A 18 12.38 9.49 0.53
N ARG A 19 12.15 10.51 1.32
CA ARG A 19 12.43 10.44 2.74
C ARG A 19 11.60 9.35 3.39
N LEU A 20 10.33 9.30 3.06
CA LEU A 20 9.44 8.29 3.61
C LEU A 20 9.83 6.89 3.17
N VAL A 21 10.21 6.76 1.91
CA VAL A 21 10.63 5.47 1.38
C VAL A 21 11.85 4.95 2.14
N VAL A 22 12.85 5.81 2.28
CA VAL A 22 14.07 5.39 2.96
C VAL A 22 13.76 5.01 4.40
N GLU A 23 12.92 5.77 5.05
CA GLU A 23 12.65 5.56 6.45
C GLU A 23 11.81 4.32 6.69
N TYR A 24 10.83 4.06 5.85
CA TYR A 24 9.84 3.03 6.13
C TYR A 24 9.88 1.84 5.18
N GLN A 25 10.89 1.77 4.33
CA GLN A 25 10.95 0.70 3.34
C GLN A 25 10.94 -0.67 3.97
N LYS A 26 11.75 -0.86 5.00
CA LYS A 26 11.83 -2.15 5.64
C LYS A 26 10.51 -2.54 6.30
N THR A 27 9.89 -1.57 6.94
CA THR A 27 8.61 -1.81 7.59
C THR A 27 7.56 -2.22 6.58
N LEU A 28 7.51 -1.51 5.47
CA LEU A 28 6.53 -1.81 4.42
C LEU A 28 6.78 -3.18 3.82
N LEU A 29 8.04 -3.48 3.53
CA LEU A 29 8.36 -4.77 2.93
C LEU A 29 8.04 -5.91 3.89
N HIS A 30 8.33 -5.73 5.15
CA HIS A 30 8.04 -6.73 6.16
C HIS A 30 6.54 -7.00 6.24
N MET A 31 5.76 -5.93 6.30
CA MET A 31 4.32 -6.06 6.39
C MET A 31 3.74 -6.75 5.15
N CYS A 32 4.18 -6.32 3.99
CA CYS A 32 3.66 -6.89 2.75
C CYS A 32 4.08 -8.35 2.62
N SER A 33 5.29 -8.69 3.03
CA SER A 33 5.73 -10.08 3.00
C SER A 33 4.87 -10.94 3.92
N PHE A 34 4.54 -10.41 5.07
CA PHE A 34 3.69 -11.14 6.00
C PHE A 34 2.31 -11.38 5.41
N TRP A 35 1.75 -10.36 4.80
CA TRP A 35 0.41 -10.47 4.23
C TRP A 35 0.36 -11.40 3.03
N LEU A 36 1.31 -11.23 2.12
CA LEU A 36 1.25 -11.93 0.83
C LEU A 36 2.00 -13.24 0.85
N LYS A 37 2.88 -13.43 1.84
CA LYS A 37 3.65 -14.66 2.01
C LYS A 37 4.44 -15.02 0.77
N ASP A 38 4.95 -13.98 0.12
CA ASP A 38 5.69 -14.14 -1.14
C ASP A 38 6.56 -12.90 -1.28
N ALA A 39 7.87 -13.10 -1.28
CA ALA A 39 8.80 -11.97 -1.30
C ALA A 39 8.68 -11.16 -2.58
N SER A 40 8.49 -11.84 -3.69
CA SER A 40 8.37 -11.17 -4.98
C SER A 40 7.13 -10.30 -5.02
N GLN A 41 6.02 -10.82 -4.55
CA GLN A 41 4.78 -10.04 -4.53
C GLN A 41 4.85 -8.92 -3.51
N ALA A 42 5.60 -9.13 -2.42
CA ALA A 42 5.76 -8.07 -1.44
C ALA A 42 6.50 -6.89 -2.06
N GLU A 43 7.51 -7.16 -2.86
CA GLU A 43 8.23 -6.09 -3.54
C GLU A 43 7.33 -5.34 -4.49
N ASP A 44 6.50 -6.07 -5.23
CA ASP A 44 5.52 -5.44 -6.11
C ASP A 44 4.56 -4.56 -5.32
N ALA A 45 4.13 -5.06 -4.17
CA ALA A 45 3.21 -4.31 -3.33
C ALA A 45 3.85 -3.02 -2.84
N VAL A 46 5.09 -3.09 -2.42
CA VAL A 46 5.79 -1.89 -1.94
C VAL A 46 5.90 -0.86 -3.04
N GLN A 47 6.20 -1.30 -4.26
CA GLN A 47 6.24 -0.38 -5.39
C GLN A 47 4.88 0.29 -5.59
N GLU A 48 3.82 -0.48 -5.50
CA GLU A 48 2.49 0.09 -5.66
C GLU A 48 2.17 1.07 -4.54
N VAL A 49 2.63 0.79 -3.32
CA VAL A 49 2.46 1.71 -2.21
C VAL A 49 3.11 3.05 -2.53
N TYR A 50 4.30 3.01 -3.10
CA TYR A 50 5.00 4.25 -3.44
C TYR A 50 4.23 5.05 -4.48
N ILE A 51 3.70 4.35 -5.48
CA ILE A 51 2.93 5.04 -6.51
C ILE A 51 1.70 5.70 -5.90
N LYS A 52 0.98 4.97 -5.07
CA LYS A 52 -0.22 5.52 -4.44
C LYS A 52 0.12 6.64 -3.47
N ALA A 53 1.21 6.48 -2.73
CA ALA A 53 1.65 7.52 -1.80
C ALA A 53 2.02 8.79 -2.54
N TYR A 54 2.70 8.65 -3.67
CA TYR A 54 3.06 9.83 -4.46
C TYR A 54 1.83 10.60 -4.87
N LYS A 55 0.81 9.89 -5.31
CA LYS A 55 -0.42 10.54 -5.75
C LYS A 55 -1.21 11.15 -4.60
N ALA A 56 -1.17 10.52 -3.45
CA ALA A 56 -1.98 10.97 -2.32
C ALA A 56 -1.29 11.95 -1.40
N LEU A 57 0.04 12.03 -1.48
CA LEU A 57 0.80 12.85 -0.55
C LEU A 57 0.36 14.31 -0.49
N PRO A 58 0.06 14.94 -1.64
CA PRO A 58 -0.36 16.35 -1.58
C PRO A 58 -1.62 16.58 -0.77
N GLU A 59 -2.43 15.55 -0.60
CA GLU A 59 -3.69 15.68 0.12
C GLU A 59 -3.61 15.10 1.53
N PHE A 60 -2.44 14.67 1.94
CA PHE A 60 -2.26 14.13 3.27
C PHE A 60 -2.38 15.26 4.28
N ARG A 61 -3.33 15.11 5.20
CA ARG A 61 -3.64 16.18 6.15
C ARG A 61 -2.95 16.03 7.50
N HIS A 62 -2.13 15.01 7.63
CA HIS A 62 -1.39 14.77 8.87
C HIS A 62 -2.31 14.54 10.07
N GLU A 63 -3.47 13.96 9.80
CA GLU A 63 -4.39 13.57 10.86
C GLU A 63 -3.95 12.31 11.56
N CYS A 64 -2.98 11.62 11.00
CA CYS A 64 -2.34 10.49 11.63
C CYS A 64 -0.85 10.59 11.31
N SER A 65 -0.06 9.73 11.93
CA SER A 65 1.37 9.75 11.66
C SER A 65 1.64 9.30 10.23
N GLU A 66 2.80 9.68 9.74
CA GLU A 66 3.23 9.27 8.41
C GLU A 66 3.29 7.75 8.32
N LYS A 67 3.78 7.12 9.36
CA LYS A 67 3.87 5.66 9.38
C LYS A 67 2.50 5.04 9.26
N THR A 68 1.54 5.51 10.04
CA THR A 68 0.19 4.97 9.99
C THR A 68 -0.42 5.18 8.61
N TRP A 69 -0.19 6.35 8.04
CA TRP A 69 -0.71 6.66 6.71
C TRP A 69 -0.17 5.70 5.67
N LEU A 70 1.15 5.48 5.69
CA LEU A 70 1.76 4.55 4.75
C LEU A 70 1.29 3.12 4.97
N LEU A 71 1.16 2.72 6.22
CA LEU A 71 0.71 1.35 6.50
C LEU A 71 -0.71 1.13 6.04
N ARG A 72 -1.56 2.15 6.11
CA ARG A 72 -2.91 2.03 5.59
C ARG A 72 -2.91 1.85 4.08
N ILE A 73 -2.06 2.60 3.40
CA ILE A 73 -1.93 2.42 1.96
C ILE A 73 -1.45 1.01 1.66
N ALA A 74 -0.47 0.54 2.42
CA ALA A 74 0.07 -0.80 2.21
C ALA A 74 -0.99 -1.87 2.47
N ALA A 75 -1.79 -1.70 3.51
CA ALA A 75 -2.85 -2.65 3.79
C ALA A 75 -3.83 -2.72 2.63
N ASN A 76 -4.20 -1.57 2.10
CA ASN A 76 -5.12 -1.54 0.96
C ASN A 76 -4.52 -2.20 -0.26
N VAL A 77 -3.24 -1.95 -0.52
CA VAL A 77 -2.57 -2.56 -1.66
C VAL A 77 -2.55 -4.08 -1.51
N CYS A 78 -2.16 -4.55 -0.34
CA CYS A 78 -2.09 -5.99 -0.11
C CYS A 78 -3.46 -6.63 -0.23
N ARG A 79 -4.46 -5.97 0.30
CA ARG A 79 -5.82 -6.49 0.19
C ARG A 79 -6.27 -6.58 -1.25
N ASP A 80 -5.98 -5.53 -2.02
CA ASP A 80 -6.35 -5.54 -3.43
C ASP A 80 -5.63 -6.63 -4.19
N MET A 81 -4.37 -6.86 -3.88
CA MET A 81 -3.62 -7.92 -4.53
C MET A 81 -4.17 -9.29 -4.18
N GLN A 82 -4.56 -9.48 -2.93
CA GLN A 82 -5.16 -10.73 -2.51
C GLN A 82 -6.49 -10.96 -3.21
N LYS A 83 -7.29 -9.91 -3.34
CA LYS A 83 -8.55 -10.03 -4.04
C LYS A 83 -8.34 -10.39 -5.51
N SER A 84 -7.35 -9.79 -6.12
CA SER A 84 -7.05 -10.07 -7.51
C SER A 84 -6.63 -11.53 -7.69
N ARG A 85 -5.79 -12.03 -6.79
CA ARG A 85 -5.37 -13.42 -6.86
C ARG A 85 -6.54 -14.35 -6.60
N TRP A 86 -7.35 -14.01 -5.62
CA TRP A 86 -8.53 -14.80 -5.30
C TRP A 86 -9.47 -14.85 -6.47
N SER A 87 -9.66 -13.72 -7.13
CA SER A 87 -10.54 -13.64 -8.27
C SER A 87 -10.07 -14.54 -9.41
N ARG A 88 -8.75 -14.54 -9.66
CA ARG A 88 -8.21 -15.39 -10.70
C ARG A 88 -8.33 -16.86 -10.33
N PHE A 89 -8.13 -17.17 -9.06
CA PHE A 89 -8.29 -18.53 -8.58
C PHE A 89 -9.71 -19.01 -8.77
N VAL A 90 -10.67 -18.16 -8.39
CA VAL A 90 -12.08 -18.49 -8.52
C VAL A 90 -12.46 -18.71 -9.98
N ASN A 91 -11.99 -17.83 -10.86
CA ASN A 91 -12.31 -17.95 -12.27
C ASN A 91 -11.80 -19.24 -12.85
N ARG A 92 -10.68 -19.73 -12.33
CA ARG A 92 -10.11 -20.97 -12.81
C ARG A 92 -10.79 -22.19 -12.22
N SER A 93 -11.21 -22.06 -10.98
CA SER A 93 -11.72 -23.19 -10.22
C SER A 93 -13.18 -23.42 -10.40
N VAL A 94 -13.89 -22.48 -10.96
CA VAL A 94 -15.21 -22.78 -11.39
C VAL A 94 -16.31 -22.56 -10.37
N ASP A 95 -16.22 -23.14 -9.21
CA ASP A 95 -17.37 -23.17 -8.31
C ASP A 95 -17.21 -22.13 -7.22
N ILE A 96 -17.70 -20.94 -7.52
CA ILE A 96 -17.57 -19.81 -6.61
C ILE A 96 -18.35 -20.05 -5.33
N ALA A 97 -19.50 -20.69 -5.44
CA ALA A 97 -20.38 -20.83 -4.30
C ALA A 97 -19.79 -21.68 -3.19
N ASN A 98 -18.85 -22.55 -3.52
CA ASN A 98 -18.27 -23.46 -2.54
C ASN A 98 -16.96 -22.99 -2.00
N LEU A 99 -16.48 -21.82 -2.42
CA LEU A 99 -15.19 -21.32 -1.97
C LEU A 99 -15.37 -20.39 -0.76
N PRO A 100 -14.46 -20.49 0.21
CA PRO A 100 -14.55 -19.59 1.35
C PRO A 100 -14.12 -18.20 0.94
N GLU A 101 -14.55 -17.24 1.74
CA GLU A 101 -14.16 -15.87 1.50
C GLU A 101 -12.69 -15.66 1.75
N PRO A 102 -12.05 -14.77 0.98
CA PRO A 102 -10.66 -14.44 1.27
C PRO A 102 -10.52 -13.79 2.63
N ALA A 103 -9.34 -13.94 3.21
CA ALA A 103 -9.08 -13.45 4.54
C ALA A 103 -8.90 -11.93 4.61
N TYR A 104 -9.10 -11.24 3.52
CA TYR A 104 -8.86 -9.79 3.52
C TYR A 104 -9.78 -9.05 4.49
N GLU A 105 -10.85 -9.67 4.91
CA GLU A 105 -11.71 -9.04 5.91
C GLU A 105 -10.97 -8.84 7.22
N MET A 106 -10.07 -9.72 7.52
CA MET A 106 -9.28 -9.57 8.74
C MET A 106 -8.36 -8.36 8.66
N ALA A 107 -8.01 -7.98 7.45
CA ALA A 107 -7.18 -6.80 7.26
C ALA A 107 -7.86 -5.53 7.72
N GLU A 108 -9.16 -5.49 7.64
CA GLU A 108 -9.90 -4.31 8.09
C GLU A 108 -9.79 -4.14 9.59
N HIS A 109 -9.78 -5.24 10.30
CA HIS A 109 -9.57 -5.18 11.75
C HIS A 109 -8.18 -4.67 12.07
N ASP A 110 -7.20 -5.11 11.32
CA ASP A 110 -5.84 -4.64 11.52
C ASP A 110 -5.75 -3.15 11.29
N ASP A 111 -6.46 -2.65 10.29
CA ASP A 111 -6.48 -1.24 10.03
C ASP A 111 -7.00 -0.45 11.22
N GLU A 112 -7.98 -0.98 11.89
CA GLU A 112 -8.54 -0.30 13.04
C GLU A 112 -7.57 -0.22 14.20
N LEU A 113 -6.69 -1.19 14.30
CA LEU A 113 -5.71 -1.20 15.38
C LEU A 113 -4.62 -0.19 15.17
N ILE A 114 -4.41 0.24 13.96
CA ILE A 114 -3.39 1.22 13.66
C ILE A 114 -3.90 2.61 13.97
#